data_64e414b7d502ce9a429489e850015e9a
#
_entry.id   64e414b7d502ce9a429489e850015e9a
#
_cell.length_a   1.000
_cell.length_b   1.000
_cell.length_c   1.000
_cell.angle_alpha   90.00
_cell.angle_beta   90.00
_cell.angle_gamma   90.00
#
_symmetry.space_group_name_H-M   'P 1'
#
loop_
_entity.id
_entity.type
_entity.pdbx_description
1 polymer ?
#
loop_
_entity_poly.entity_id
_entity_poly.type
_entity_poly.pdbx_seq_one_letter_code
_entity_poly.pdbx_strand_id
1 'polypeptide(L)'
;MKSSVNYVDLNSFLREISPKKSVFMSQHSRNDQEQRRFEELHELKSRGIDPYPHVFERTHSSQEIHSHYSDEHPETFSDVSVAGRIMAIRKMGKATFATIQDQQGRIQIYVKQDELPEFYTCINLLDIGDIIGIKGYVFRTRMGEISVHCAIESVMWI
;
A
#
# COMPACT_ATOMS: atom_id res chain seq x y z
N MET A 1 60.94 7.81 55.16
CA MET A 1 59.53 8.21 54.87
C MET A 1 59.15 7.61 53.54
N LYS A 2 58.30 6.55 53.60
CA LYS A 2 57.80 5.87 52.38
C LYS A 2 56.37 6.38 52.14
N SER A 3 56.14 7.14 51.08
CA SER A 3 54.84 7.55 50.66
C SER A 3 54.15 6.43 49.87
N SER A 4 53.08 5.88 50.46
CA SER A 4 52.24 4.90 49.81
C SER A 4 51.36 5.62 48.76
N VAL A 5 51.55 5.29 47.51
CA VAL A 5 50.65 5.68 46.44
C VAL A 5 49.51 4.69 46.45
N ASN A 6 48.31 5.14 46.80
CA ASN A 6 47.08 4.35 46.71
C ASN A 6 46.75 4.12 45.23
N TYR A 7 46.89 2.87 44.80
CA TYR A 7 46.41 2.43 43.49
C TYR A 7 44.88 2.33 43.57
N VAL A 8 44.22 3.28 42.99
CA VAL A 8 42.76 3.20 42.80
C VAL A 8 42.53 2.10 41.79
N ASP A 9 41.82 1.06 42.19
CA ASP A 9 41.49 -0.09 41.37
C ASP A 9 40.56 0.39 40.20
N LEU A 10 41.13 0.44 39.00
CA LEU A 10 40.41 0.77 37.78
C LEU A 10 39.21 -0.17 37.54
N ASN A 11 39.22 -1.36 38.08
CA ASN A 11 38.09 -2.30 37.94
C ASN A 11 36.88 -1.93 38.80
N SER A 12 37.09 -1.21 39.93
CA SER A 12 35.97 -0.70 40.71
C SER A 12 35.32 0.51 40.01
N PHE A 13 36.11 1.34 39.36
CA PHE A 13 35.61 2.48 38.59
C PHE A 13 34.84 2.04 37.32
N LEU A 14 35.28 0.97 36.66
CA LEU A 14 34.60 0.41 35.50
C LEU A 14 33.28 -0.33 35.86
N ARG A 15 33.09 -0.74 37.09
CA ARG A 15 31.81 -1.33 37.56
C ARG A 15 30.74 -0.30 37.84
N GLU A 16 31.10 0.97 38.10
CA GLU A 16 30.13 2.05 38.29
C GLU A 16 29.65 2.69 36.98
N ILE A 17 30.39 2.48 35.88
CA ILE A 17 29.91 2.81 34.53
C ILE A 17 29.22 1.58 33.94
N SER A 18 28.36 0.96 34.71
CA SER A 18 27.36 0.08 34.15
C SER A 18 26.47 0.98 33.27
N PRO A 19 26.23 0.66 31.98
CA PRO A 19 25.29 1.41 31.20
C PRO A 19 23.92 1.26 31.87
N LYS A 20 23.59 2.26 32.67
CA LYS A 20 22.24 2.41 33.20
C LYS A 20 21.32 2.46 32.01
N LYS A 21 20.62 1.35 31.85
CA LYS A 21 19.41 1.25 31.05
C LYS A 21 19.62 1.73 29.60
N SER A 22 19.93 0.76 28.73
CA SER A 22 19.25 0.82 27.44
C SER A 22 17.87 1.39 27.72
N VAL A 23 17.61 2.56 27.15
CA VAL A 23 16.27 3.10 27.08
C VAL A 23 15.46 1.97 26.49
N PHE A 24 14.76 1.26 27.34
CA PHE A 24 13.73 0.32 26.97
C PHE A 24 12.69 1.22 26.33
N MET A 25 12.87 1.47 25.01
CA MET A 25 11.77 1.95 24.19
C MET A 25 10.67 0.97 24.47
N SER A 26 9.71 1.44 25.24
CA SER A 26 8.45 0.78 25.44
C SER A 26 8.06 0.23 24.09
N GLN A 27 8.25 -1.08 23.89
CA GLN A 27 7.57 -1.78 22.82
C GLN A 27 6.10 -1.64 23.19
N HIS A 28 5.45 -0.58 22.69
CA HIS A 28 4.03 -0.60 22.54
C HIS A 28 3.76 -1.88 21.80
N SER A 29 3.18 -2.85 22.47
CA SER A 29 2.72 -4.05 21.80
C SER A 29 1.73 -3.54 20.75
N ARG A 30 2.14 -3.59 19.48
CA ARG A 30 1.24 -3.27 18.39
C ARG A 30 0.05 -4.20 18.55
N ASN A 31 -1.16 -3.67 18.42
CA ASN A 31 -2.31 -4.55 18.36
C ASN A 31 -2.17 -5.46 17.13
N ASP A 32 -2.89 -6.54 17.07
CA ASP A 32 -2.78 -7.54 15.99
C ASP A 32 -2.98 -6.91 14.59
N GLN A 33 -3.78 -5.86 14.52
CA GLN A 33 -4.01 -5.10 13.29
C GLN A 33 -2.78 -4.30 12.86
N GLU A 34 -2.14 -3.59 13.77
CA GLU A 34 -0.90 -2.84 13.49
C GLU A 34 0.24 -3.76 13.12
N GLN A 35 0.33 -4.93 13.76
CA GLN A 35 1.33 -5.93 13.46
C GLN A 35 1.14 -6.46 12.03
N ARG A 36 -0.10 -6.82 11.65
CA ARG A 36 -0.44 -7.28 10.30
C ARG A 36 -0.09 -6.23 9.24
N ARG A 37 -0.46 -4.97 9.46
CA ARG A 37 -0.14 -3.87 8.54
C ARG A 37 1.36 -3.66 8.37
N PHE A 38 2.11 -3.84 9.43
CA PHE A 38 3.57 -3.76 9.38
C PHE A 38 4.18 -4.90 8.55
N GLU A 39 3.65 -6.12 8.71
CA GLU A 39 4.08 -7.30 7.93
C GLU A 39 3.75 -7.14 6.45
N GLU A 40 2.55 -6.68 6.10
CA GLU A 40 2.12 -6.38 4.73
C GLU A 40 3.00 -5.32 4.07
N LEU A 41 3.32 -4.24 4.79
CA LEU A 41 4.25 -3.20 4.34
C LEU A 41 5.65 -3.77 4.09
N HIS A 42 6.12 -4.65 4.97
CA HIS A 42 7.43 -5.26 4.81
C HIS A 42 7.48 -6.21 3.60
N GLU A 43 6.41 -6.96 3.39
CA GLU A 43 6.25 -7.84 2.23
C GLU A 43 6.27 -7.04 0.92
N LEU A 44 5.55 -5.93 0.82
CA LEU A 44 5.58 -5.04 -0.34
C LEU A 44 7.00 -4.56 -0.65
N LYS A 45 7.72 -4.07 0.36
CA LYS A 45 9.10 -3.62 0.21
C LYS A 45 10.05 -4.75 -0.22
N SER A 46 9.85 -5.96 0.30
CA SER A 46 10.66 -7.12 -0.08
C SER A 46 10.49 -7.51 -1.55
N ARG A 47 9.33 -7.21 -2.14
CA ARG A 47 9.02 -7.39 -3.56
C ARG A 47 9.51 -6.23 -4.45
N GLY A 48 10.21 -5.25 -3.88
CA GLY A 48 10.70 -4.08 -4.61
C GLY A 48 9.62 -3.04 -4.93
N ILE A 49 8.45 -3.14 -4.30
CA ILE A 49 7.36 -2.18 -4.46
C ILE A 49 7.59 -1.03 -3.47
N ASP A 50 7.63 0.20 -3.97
CA ASP A 50 7.61 1.39 -3.12
C ASP A 50 6.19 1.62 -2.61
N PRO A 51 5.93 1.48 -1.30
CA PRO A 51 4.60 1.65 -0.76
C PRO A 51 4.18 3.11 -0.59
N TYR A 52 5.11 4.06 -0.81
CA TYR A 52 4.86 5.50 -0.67
C TYR A 52 5.48 6.29 -1.81
N PRO A 53 5.08 6.05 -3.07
CA PRO A 53 5.62 6.77 -4.20
C PRO A 53 5.27 8.25 -4.11
N HIS A 54 6.22 9.10 -4.48
CA HIS A 54 6.05 10.56 -4.38
C HIS A 54 5.09 11.14 -5.41
N VAL A 55 4.90 10.47 -6.53
CA VAL A 55 4.09 10.96 -7.65
C VAL A 55 3.34 9.82 -8.31
N PHE A 56 2.06 10.03 -8.58
CA PHE A 56 1.26 9.21 -9.46
C PHE A 56 0.47 10.13 -10.41
N GLU A 57 0.73 10.01 -11.70
CA GLU A 57 0.05 10.81 -12.72
C GLU A 57 -1.32 10.22 -13.02
N ARG A 58 -2.35 10.90 -12.53
CA ARG A 58 -3.74 10.59 -12.81
C ARG A 58 -4.18 11.31 -14.07
N THR A 59 -4.78 10.59 -15.02
CA THR A 59 -5.30 11.16 -16.26
C THR A 59 -6.78 11.52 -16.16
N HIS A 60 -7.57 10.74 -15.42
CA HIS A 60 -9.02 10.89 -15.33
C HIS A 60 -9.53 10.80 -13.89
N SER A 61 -10.64 11.46 -13.62
CA SER A 61 -11.40 11.30 -12.39
C SER A 61 -12.53 10.29 -12.55
N SER A 62 -13.03 9.76 -11.43
CA SER A 62 -14.19 8.87 -11.44
C SER A 62 -15.43 9.50 -12.07
N GLN A 63 -15.69 10.76 -11.76
CA GLN A 63 -16.84 11.50 -12.31
C GLN A 63 -16.72 11.72 -13.80
N GLU A 64 -15.53 12.05 -14.28
CA GLU A 64 -15.26 12.27 -15.71
C GLU A 64 -15.51 10.98 -16.50
N ILE A 65 -15.03 9.85 -16.03
CA ILE A 65 -15.28 8.54 -16.64
C ILE A 65 -16.78 8.24 -16.65
N HIS A 66 -17.49 8.38 -15.53
CA HIS A 66 -18.93 8.11 -15.47
C HIS A 66 -19.76 9.04 -16.39
N SER A 67 -19.33 10.28 -16.57
CA SER A 67 -20.06 11.27 -17.37
C SER A 67 -19.87 11.12 -18.88
N HIS A 68 -18.72 10.59 -19.30
CA HIS A 68 -18.34 10.59 -20.72
C HIS A 68 -18.15 9.19 -21.32
N TYR A 69 -18.15 8.13 -20.50
CA TYR A 69 -18.02 6.77 -21.02
C TYR A 69 -19.28 6.38 -21.81
N SER A 70 -19.05 5.88 -23.01
CA SER A 70 -20.09 5.31 -23.87
C SER A 70 -19.66 3.94 -24.38
N ASP A 71 -20.58 2.98 -24.39
CA ASP A 71 -20.35 1.67 -24.97
C ASP A 71 -20.21 1.70 -26.50
N GLU A 72 -20.63 2.79 -27.15
CA GLU A 72 -20.45 3.03 -28.59
C GLU A 72 -19.02 3.48 -28.93
N HIS A 73 -18.31 4.09 -27.97
CA HIS A 73 -16.96 4.63 -28.13
C HIS A 73 -16.04 4.21 -26.96
N PRO A 74 -15.83 2.89 -26.74
CA PRO A 74 -15.03 2.41 -25.63
C PRO A 74 -13.54 2.80 -25.75
N GLU A 75 -13.08 3.09 -26.98
CA GLU A 75 -11.72 3.53 -27.28
C GLU A 75 -11.34 4.86 -26.62
N THR A 76 -12.32 5.71 -26.27
CA THR A 76 -12.09 6.99 -25.59
C THR A 76 -11.38 6.82 -24.25
N PHE A 77 -11.62 5.72 -23.57
CA PHE A 77 -11.03 5.39 -22.27
C PHE A 77 -10.21 4.10 -22.33
N SER A 78 -9.48 3.89 -23.44
CA SER A 78 -8.60 2.74 -23.63
C SER A 78 -7.30 2.79 -22.80
N ASP A 79 -6.91 3.98 -22.35
CA ASP A 79 -5.74 4.19 -21.48
C ASP A 79 -6.07 5.25 -20.44
N VAL A 80 -6.45 4.80 -19.27
CA VAL A 80 -6.78 5.66 -18.14
C VAL A 80 -5.90 5.38 -16.93
N SER A 81 -5.60 6.42 -16.20
CA SER A 81 -4.90 6.36 -14.92
C SER A 81 -5.77 7.02 -13.86
N VAL A 82 -6.19 6.23 -12.88
CA VAL A 82 -7.09 6.66 -11.79
C VAL A 82 -6.46 6.38 -10.44
N ALA A 83 -6.73 7.20 -9.44
CA ALA A 83 -6.25 6.99 -8.08
C ALA A 83 -7.34 7.32 -7.07
N GLY A 84 -7.38 6.57 -5.97
CA GLY A 84 -8.35 6.80 -4.92
C GLY A 84 -8.18 5.87 -3.72
N ARG A 85 -8.96 6.14 -2.69
CA ARG A 85 -8.99 5.33 -1.47
C ARG A 85 -9.89 4.12 -1.67
N ILE A 86 -9.42 2.95 -1.29
CA ILE A 86 -10.21 1.72 -1.31
C ILE A 86 -11.32 1.82 -0.28
N MET A 87 -12.56 1.70 -0.76
CA MET A 87 -13.77 1.72 0.05
C MET A 87 -14.37 0.34 0.24
N ALA A 88 -14.13 -0.57 -0.70
CA ALA A 88 -14.57 -1.95 -0.64
C ALA A 88 -13.68 -2.85 -1.49
N ILE A 89 -13.50 -4.09 -1.06
CA ILE A 89 -12.80 -5.14 -1.82
C ILE A 89 -13.70 -6.39 -1.83
N ARG A 90 -13.87 -6.99 -3.00
CA ARG A 90 -14.62 -8.22 -3.19
C ARG A 90 -13.84 -9.19 -4.07
N LYS A 91 -13.39 -10.29 -3.50
CA LYS A 91 -12.70 -11.37 -4.21
C LYS A 91 -13.71 -12.38 -4.75
N MET A 92 -13.62 -12.69 -6.02
CA MET A 92 -14.53 -13.61 -6.71
C MET A 92 -13.71 -14.60 -7.57
N GLY A 93 -13.28 -15.70 -6.98
CA GLY A 93 -12.45 -16.70 -7.63
C GLY A 93 -11.10 -16.10 -8.06
N LYS A 94 -10.84 -16.06 -9.37
CA LYS A 94 -9.63 -15.49 -9.98
C LYS A 94 -9.74 -14.00 -10.32
N ALA A 95 -10.76 -13.33 -9.83
CA ALA A 95 -10.97 -11.91 -10.05
C ALA A 95 -11.19 -11.17 -8.72
N THR A 96 -10.72 -9.95 -8.66
CA THR A 96 -10.98 -9.04 -7.56
C THR A 96 -11.63 -7.78 -8.10
N PHE A 97 -12.73 -7.40 -7.46
CA PHE A 97 -13.34 -6.09 -7.63
C PHE A 97 -13.04 -5.24 -6.41
N ALA A 98 -12.62 -4.01 -6.63
CA ALA A 98 -12.51 -3.04 -5.56
C ALA A 98 -13.22 -1.75 -5.97
N THR A 99 -13.78 -1.04 -5.02
CA THR A 99 -14.33 0.29 -5.23
C THR A 99 -13.36 1.29 -4.65
N ILE A 100 -12.86 2.19 -5.49
CA ILE A 100 -12.03 3.31 -5.04
C ILE A 100 -12.84 4.60 -5.07
N GLN A 101 -12.51 5.50 -4.15
CA GLN A 101 -13.09 6.83 -4.06
C GLN A 101 -12.00 7.88 -4.25
N ASP A 102 -12.20 8.75 -5.22
CA ASP A 102 -11.40 9.96 -5.40
C ASP A 102 -12.14 11.20 -4.84
N GLN A 103 -11.70 12.39 -5.21
CA GLN A 103 -12.31 13.65 -4.77
C GLN A 103 -13.69 13.91 -5.40
N GLN A 104 -14.01 13.26 -6.51
CA GLN A 104 -15.20 13.57 -7.34
C GLN A 104 -16.23 12.45 -7.32
N GLY A 105 -15.87 11.24 -6.90
CA GLY A 105 -16.82 10.14 -6.85
C GLY A 105 -16.17 8.80 -6.53
N ARG A 106 -16.83 7.74 -6.97
CA ARG A 106 -16.38 6.36 -6.82
C ARG A 106 -16.34 5.67 -8.17
N ILE A 107 -15.36 4.78 -8.33
CA ILE A 107 -15.30 3.92 -9.51
C ILE A 107 -14.90 2.52 -9.10
N GLN A 108 -15.46 1.53 -9.78
CA GLN A 108 -15.07 0.14 -9.60
C GLN A 108 -13.80 -0.14 -10.39
N ILE A 109 -12.89 -0.89 -9.80
CA ILE A 109 -11.72 -1.47 -10.49
C ILE A 109 -11.86 -2.98 -10.53
N TYR A 110 -11.38 -3.55 -11.61
CA TYR A 110 -11.40 -4.99 -11.87
C TYR A 110 -10.00 -5.48 -12.14
N VAL A 111 -9.59 -6.49 -11.39
CA VAL A 111 -8.27 -7.13 -11.52
C VAL A 111 -8.46 -8.63 -11.70
N LYS A 112 -7.82 -9.19 -12.73
CA LYS A 112 -7.89 -10.60 -13.07
C LYS A 112 -6.55 -11.28 -12.85
N GLN A 113 -6.55 -12.37 -12.12
CA GLN A 113 -5.35 -13.11 -11.74
C GLN A 113 -4.58 -13.63 -12.96
N ASP A 114 -5.30 -14.16 -13.96
CA ASP A 114 -4.67 -14.77 -15.13
C ASP A 114 -3.96 -13.74 -16.03
N GLU A 115 -4.33 -12.46 -15.94
CA GLU A 115 -3.73 -11.37 -16.73
C GLU A 115 -2.59 -10.67 -15.98
N LEU A 116 -2.67 -10.60 -14.65
CA LEU A 116 -1.72 -9.90 -13.79
C LEU A 116 -1.34 -10.75 -12.57
N PRO A 117 -0.70 -11.92 -12.73
CA PRO A 117 -0.48 -12.88 -11.65
C PRO A 117 0.39 -12.31 -10.51
N GLU A 118 1.43 -11.56 -10.81
CA GLU A 118 2.31 -10.94 -9.81
C GLU A 118 1.58 -9.86 -9.04
N PHE A 119 0.89 -8.98 -9.77
CA PHE A 119 0.10 -7.93 -9.16
C PHE A 119 -1.08 -8.47 -8.34
N TYR A 120 -1.73 -9.54 -8.81
CA TYR A 120 -2.83 -10.16 -8.08
C TYR A 120 -2.42 -10.64 -6.68
N THR A 121 -1.17 -11.08 -6.52
CA THR A 121 -0.64 -11.43 -5.19
C THR A 121 -0.50 -10.21 -4.29
N CYS A 122 -0.18 -9.03 -4.86
CA CYS A 122 -0.06 -7.79 -4.12
C CYS A 122 -1.42 -7.23 -3.69
N ILE A 123 -2.47 -7.42 -4.49
CA ILE A 123 -3.82 -6.96 -4.12
C ILE A 123 -4.36 -7.64 -2.87
N ASN A 124 -3.79 -8.79 -2.50
CA ASN A 124 -4.13 -9.49 -1.27
C ASN A 124 -3.54 -8.82 -0.01
N LEU A 125 -2.55 -7.96 -0.18
CA LEU A 125 -1.93 -7.17 0.88
C LEU A 125 -2.62 -5.80 1.08
N LEU A 126 -3.68 -5.53 0.28
CA LEU A 126 -4.46 -4.31 0.36
C LEU A 126 -5.61 -4.43 1.34
N ASP A 127 -5.84 -3.36 2.06
CA ASP A 127 -6.98 -3.22 2.94
C ASP A 127 -7.89 -2.04 2.55
N ILE A 128 -9.10 -2.04 3.09
CA ILE A 128 -10.00 -0.89 3.02
C ILE A 128 -9.32 0.29 3.73
N GLY A 129 -9.29 1.42 3.05
CA GLY A 129 -8.63 2.64 3.53
C GLY A 129 -7.30 2.93 2.86
N ASP A 130 -6.66 1.95 2.20
CA ASP A 130 -5.45 2.18 1.42
C ASP A 130 -5.74 3.07 0.21
N ILE A 131 -4.75 3.84 -0.20
CA ILE A 131 -4.83 4.65 -1.41
C ILE A 131 -4.03 3.95 -2.50
N ILE A 132 -4.64 3.78 -3.66
CA ILE A 132 -4.02 3.11 -4.80
C ILE A 132 -4.17 3.92 -6.07
N GLY A 133 -3.21 3.78 -6.96
CA GLY A 133 -3.27 4.25 -8.34
C GLY A 133 -3.31 3.06 -9.30
N ILE A 134 -4.19 3.11 -10.28
CA ILE A 134 -4.42 2.05 -11.26
C ILE A 134 -4.35 2.61 -12.67
N LYS A 135 -3.67 1.89 -13.57
CA LYS A 135 -3.74 2.14 -15.02
C LYS A 135 -4.48 1.01 -15.71
N GLY A 136 -5.22 1.34 -16.73
CA GLY A 136 -5.99 0.36 -17.48
C GLY A 136 -6.95 0.99 -18.47
N TYR A 137 -8.01 0.29 -18.81
CA TYR A 137 -9.06 0.76 -19.68
C TYR A 137 -10.43 0.63 -19.04
N VAL A 138 -11.37 1.47 -19.48
CA VAL A 138 -12.74 1.45 -18.95
C VAL A 138 -13.59 0.47 -19.75
N PHE A 139 -14.45 -0.26 -19.05
CA PHE A 139 -15.43 -1.16 -19.64
C PHE A 139 -16.69 -1.20 -18.79
N ARG A 140 -17.76 -1.71 -19.36
CA ARG A 140 -18.99 -2.00 -18.62
C ARG A 140 -19.06 -3.48 -18.27
N THR A 141 -19.24 -3.78 -17.00
CA THR A 141 -19.46 -5.17 -16.55
C THR A 141 -20.79 -5.71 -17.02
N ARG A 142 -20.97 -7.02 -16.98
CA ARG A 142 -22.28 -7.67 -17.30
C ARG A 142 -23.43 -7.19 -16.43
N MET A 143 -23.14 -6.67 -15.25
CA MET A 143 -24.12 -6.09 -14.33
C MET A 143 -24.42 -4.61 -14.60
N GLY A 144 -23.79 -4.03 -15.62
CA GLY A 144 -23.98 -2.63 -16.02
C GLY A 144 -23.06 -1.62 -15.34
N GLU A 145 -22.16 -2.06 -14.46
CA GLU A 145 -21.24 -1.18 -13.73
C GLU A 145 -20.08 -0.74 -14.61
N ILE A 146 -19.84 0.59 -14.68
CA ILE A 146 -18.66 1.14 -15.33
C ILE A 146 -17.46 0.88 -14.44
N SER A 147 -16.43 0.24 -15.00
CA SER A 147 -15.27 -0.24 -14.24
C SER A 147 -13.98 0.00 -15.01
N VAL A 148 -12.90 0.20 -14.28
CA VAL A 148 -11.55 0.22 -14.85
C VAL A 148 -10.97 -1.18 -14.76
N HIS A 149 -10.67 -1.78 -15.91
CA HIS A 149 -9.93 -3.04 -16.01
C HIS A 149 -8.44 -2.74 -15.88
N CYS A 150 -7.82 -3.27 -14.86
CA CYS A 150 -6.39 -3.13 -14.65
C CYS A 150 -5.66 -3.96 -15.72
N ALA A 151 -4.96 -3.32 -16.64
CA ALA A 151 -4.37 -3.96 -17.82
C ALA A 151 -2.84 -4.02 -17.81
N ILE A 152 -2.15 -3.29 -16.93
CA ILE A 152 -0.69 -3.19 -16.93
C ILE A 152 -0.15 -3.09 -15.50
N GLU A 153 1.09 -3.54 -15.31
CA GLU A 153 1.91 -3.59 -14.08
C GLU A 153 2.09 -2.25 -13.33
N SER A 154 1.08 -1.43 -13.27
CA SER A 154 1.18 -0.12 -12.67
C SER A 154 0.11 0.11 -11.63
N VAL A 155 0.21 -0.64 -10.55
CA VAL A 155 -0.41 -0.22 -9.32
C VAL A 155 0.66 0.43 -8.48
N MET A 156 0.48 1.69 -8.22
CA MET A 156 1.23 2.43 -7.23
C MET A 156 0.38 2.58 -5.98
N TRP A 157 0.97 2.23 -4.87
CA TRP A 157 0.49 2.54 -3.53
C TRP A 157 0.74 4.02 -3.27
N ILE A 158 -0.20 4.70 -2.73
CA ILE A 158 -0.06 6.10 -2.33
C ILE A 158 -0.40 6.23 -0.85
#